data_e6fa91aab173e608fa75c6bf1c0e8b95
#
_entry.id   e6fa91aab173e608fa75c6bf1c0e8b95
#
_cell.length_a   1.000
_cell.length_b   1.000
_cell.length_c   1.000
_cell.angle_alpha   90.00
_cell.angle_beta   90.00
_cell.angle_gamma   90.00
#
_symmetry.space_group_name_H-M   'P 1'
#
loop_
_entity.id
_entity.type
_entity.pdbx_description
1 polymer ?
#
loop_
_entity_poly.entity_id
_entity_poly.type
_entity_poly.pdbx_seq_one_letter_code
_entity_poly.pdbx_strand_id
1 'polypeptide(L)'
;FTATSPITDYAGNSLDIHTKDLTSYSLLVDKKAPEIDSVEIAGNMIAADSTSYSQPSDWPEDIDKSSVFAGVGDTLTFSAMTTEKIKTSEKSSVTAELNISQNGSKAVLETEKFEDMYDGVNKRTATKITFKPITITADMTCDNSEPIRIEKINTANVVDLYNNELATQKISKNPKQQIYFDNIAPTVNVGEITGDVNSGEFCIPLNFSDGKGTVSDFDG
;
A
#
# COMPACT_ATOMS: atom_id res chain seq x y z
N PHE A 1 26.37 -28.51 -27.18
CA PHE A 1 26.85 -29.79 -26.59
C PHE A 1 27.26 -30.72 -27.71
N THR A 2 28.53 -31.03 -27.76
CA THR A 2 28.99 -32.12 -28.61
C THR A 2 29.28 -33.29 -27.63
N ALA A 3 28.41 -34.28 -27.62
CA ALA A 3 28.70 -35.53 -26.90
C ALA A 3 29.76 -36.28 -27.69
N THR A 4 30.90 -36.51 -27.10
CA THR A 4 31.99 -37.30 -27.68
C THR A 4 31.77 -38.80 -27.55
N SER A 5 30.71 -39.24 -26.88
CA SER A 5 30.28 -40.64 -26.78
C SER A 5 28.77 -40.73 -26.89
N PRO A 6 28.23 -41.75 -27.53
CA PRO A 6 26.80 -41.93 -27.62
C PRO A 6 26.23 -42.14 -26.19
N ILE A 7 25.14 -41.44 -25.91
CA ILE A 7 24.35 -41.67 -24.70
C ILE A 7 23.51 -42.92 -24.98
N THR A 8 23.70 -43.95 -24.16
CA THR A 8 22.96 -45.23 -24.28
C THR A 8 22.16 -45.49 -22.99
N ASP A 9 21.02 -46.17 -23.12
CA ASP A 9 20.29 -46.71 -21.98
C ASP A 9 21.04 -47.91 -21.37
N TYR A 10 20.51 -48.48 -20.29
CA TYR A 10 21.07 -49.61 -19.60
C TYR A 10 21.12 -50.90 -20.45
N ALA A 11 20.30 -50.99 -21.48
CA ALA A 11 20.26 -52.10 -22.45
C ALA A 11 21.21 -51.88 -23.65
N GLY A 12 21.93 -50.77 -23.71
CA GLY A 12 22.87 -50.44 -24.76
C GLY A 12 22.24 -49.71 -25.97
N ASN A 13 20.96 -49.33 -25.90
CA ASN A 13 20.35 -48.63 -27.02
C ASN A 13 20.82 -47.16 -27.01
N SER A 14 21.28 -46.69 -28.17
CA SER A 14 21.74 -45.30 -28.33
C SER A 14 20.55 -44.32 -28.30
N LEU A 15 20.72 -43.23 -27.60
CA LEU A 15 19.81 -42.11 -27.67
C LEU A 15 19.93 -41.46 -29.07
N ASP A 16 18.92 -41.64 -29.90
CA ASP A 16 18.83 -40.97 -31.20
C ASP A 16 18.21 -39.59 -31.02
N ILE A 17 19.08 -38.58 -30.98
CA ILE A 17 18.66 -37.20 -30.89
C ILE A 17 18.48 -36.67 -32.34
N HIS A 18 17.28 -36.63 -32.82
CA HIS A 18 16.98 -35.93 -34.06
C HIS A 18 17.23 -34.42 -33.84
N THR A 19 18.31 -33.91 -34.44
CA THR A 19 18.71 -32.49 -34.34
C THR A 19 17.61 -31.53 -34.81
N LYS A 20 16.66 -31.97 -35.61
CA LYS A 20 15.48 -31.18 -35.98
C LYS A 20 14.55 -30.89 -34.80
N ASP A 21 14.48 -31.79 -33.84
CA ASP A 21 13.59 -31.61 -32.67
C ASP A 21 14.17 -30.66 -31.66
N LEU A 22 15.49 -30.47 -31.62
CA LEU A 22 16.18 -29.55 -30.71
C LEU A 22 16.15 -28.09 -31.21
N THR A 23 15.92 -27.86 -32.51
CA THR A 23 15.87 -26.50 -33.06
C THR A 23 14.56 -25.77 -32.79
N SER A 24 13.53 -26.50 -32.33
CA SER A 24 12.21 -25.95 -32.01
C SER A 24 12.02 -25.62 -30.51
N TYR A 25 12.98 -25.94 -29.67
CA TYR A 25 12.90 -25.63 -28.24
C TYR A 25 13.77 -24.43 -27.89
N SER A 26 13.14 -23.33 -27.48
CA SER A 26 13.85 -22.24 -26.82
C SER A 26 13.85 -22.48 -25.30
N LEU A 27 15.04 -22.63 -24.72
CA LEU A 27 15.19 -22.67 -23.29
C LEU A 27 15.21 -21.22 -22.77
N LEU A 28 14.15 -20.82 -22.08
CA LEU A 28 14.12 -19.57 -21.35
C LEU A 28 14.74 -19.78 -19.97
N VAL A 29 15.81 -19.06 -19.69
CA VAL A 29 16.42 -19.03 -18.36
C VAL A 29 16.11 -17.68 -17.75
N ASP A 30 15.22 -17.68 -16.78
CA ASP A 30 14.95 -16.48 -15.97
C ASP A 30 15.85 -16.48 -14.73
N LYS A 31 16.60 -15.38 -14.58
CA LYS A 31 17.47 -15.13 -13.41
C LYS A 31 17.10 -13.83 -12.70
N LYS A 32 16.02 -13.17 -13.17
CA LYS A 32 15.59 -11.94 -12.57
C LYS A 32 14.65 -12.27 -11.40
N ALA A 33 14.97 -11.77 -10.22
CA ALA A 33 14.09 -11.90 -9.07
C ALA A 33 12.86 -10.98 -9.22
N PRO A 34 11.68 -11.41 -8.73
CA PRO A 34 10.53 -10.53 -8.62
C PRO A 34 10.82 -9.36 -7.67
N GLU A 35 10.22 -8.22 -7.95
CA GLU A 35 10.32 -7.01 -7.16
C GLU A 35 8.92 -6.45 -6.88
N ILE A 36 8.79 -5.55 -5.91
CA ILE A 36 7.58 -4.76 -5.73
C ILE A 36 7.61 -3.59 -6.73
N ASP A 37 6.65 -3.58 -7.63
CA ASP A 37 6.52 -2.58 -8.68
C ASP A 37 5.81 -1.31 -8.19
N SER A 38 4.70 -1.50 -7.47
CA SER A 38 3.88 -0.40 -6.96
C SER A 38 3.20 -0.76 -5.64
N VAL A 39 2.80 0.26 -4.92
CA VAL A 39 1.97 0.17 -3.71
C VAL A 39 0.78 1.09 -3.87
N GLU A 40 -0.36 0.66 -3.33
CA GLU A 40 -1.60 1.42 -3.34
C GLU A 40 -2.17 1.47 -1.92
N ILE A 41 -2.84 2.56 -1.62
CA ILE A 41 -3.58 2.76 -0.39
C ILE A 41 -5.03 3.11 -0.75
N ALA A 42 -5.95 2.52 -0.03
CA ALA A 42 -7.37 2.82 -0.09
C ALA A 42 -7.90 2.92 1.34
N GLY A 43 -8.94 3.70 1.55
CA GLY A 43 -9.50 3.85 2.89
C GLY A 43 -11.00 3.95 2.87
N ASN A 44 -11.62 3.57 3.98
CA ASN A 44 -12.98 3.93 4.28
C ASN A 44 -12.92 5.15 5.21
N MET A 45 -12.91 6.33 4.61
CA MET A 45 -12.81 7.60 5.31
C MET A 45 -14.23 8.14 5.55
N ILE A 46 -14.46 8.65 6.75
CA ILE A 46 -15.75 9.20 7.15
C ILE A 46 -15.65 10.73 6.98
N ALA A 47 -16.46 11.27 6.07
CA ALA A 47 -16.59 12.70 5.92
C ALA A 47 -17.35 13.35 7.11
N ALA A 48 -17.27 14.67 7.24
CA ALA A 48 -17.92 15.42 8.31
C ALA A 48 -19.45 15.23 8.37
N ASP A 49 -20.08 14.85 7.25
CA ASP A 49 -21.50 14.51 7.16
C ASP A 49 -21.85 13.07 7.55
N SER A 50 -20.88 12.32 8.08
CA SER A 50 -20.96 10.89 8.40
C SER A 50 -21.10 9.95 7.18
N THR A 51 -20.86 10.46 5.98
CA THR A 51 -20.82 9.63 4.77
C THR A 51 -19.46 8.95 4.64
N SER A 52 -19.45 7.65 4.41
CA SER A 52 -18.22 6.89 4.19
C SER A 52 -17.85 6.87 2.72
N TYR A 53 -16.60 7.20 2.43
CA TYR A 53 -16.03 7.14 1.09
C TYR A 53 -14.84 6.20 1.05
N SER A 54 -14.82 5.28 0.09
CA SER A 54 -13.75 4.28 -0.02
C SER A 54 -12.52 4.78 -0.79
N GLN A 55 -12.73 5.80 -1.62
CA GLN A 55 -11.68 6.41 -2.43
C GLN A 55 -11.92 7.92 -2.51
N PRO A 56 -10.85 8.74 -2.56
CA PRO A 56 -11.00 10.17 -2.78
C PRO A 56 -11.68 10.53 -4.10
N SER A 57 -11.63 9.63 -5.10
CA SER A 57 -12.37 9.79 -6.35
C SER A 57 -13.88 9.77 -6.18
N ASP A 58 -14.36 9.15 -5.11
CA ASP A 58 -15.79 9.02 -4.80
C ASP A 58 -16.34 10.25 -4.07
N TRP A 59 -15.45 11.16 -3.66
CA TRP A 59 -15.84 12.38 -2.96
C TRP A 59 -16.55 13.36 -3.89
N PRO A 60 -17.50 14.15 -3.37
CA PRO A 60 -18.12 15.24 -4.12
C PRO A 60 -17.09 16.17 -4.76
N GLU A 61 -17.47 16.83 -5.87
CA GLU A 61 -16.55 17.70 -6.61
C GLU A 61 -16.13 18.96 -5.85
N ASP A 62 -16.91 19.36 -4.87
CA ASP A 62 -16.70 20.52 -4.01
C ASP A 62 -15.73 20.28 -2.84
N ILE A 63 -15.35 19.01 -2.59
CA ILE A 63 -14.37 18.70 -1.56
C ILE A 63 -12.95 18.76 -2.15
N ASP A 64 -12.05 19.44 -1.47
CA ASP A 64 -10.62 19.48 -1.83
C ASP A 64 -10.03 18.08 -1.71
N LYS A 65 -9.65 17.52 -2.85
CA LYS A 65 -9.04 16.17 -2.96
C LYS A 65 -7.52 16.21 -2.92
N SER A 66 -6.90 17.36 -2.78
CA SER A 66 -5.44 17.53 -2.80
C SER A 66 -4.78 16.96 -1.56
N SER A 67 -5.49 16.98 -0.44
CA SER A 67 -5.01 16.45 0.85
C SER A 67 -6.11 15.67 1.54
N VAL A 68 -5.95 14.35 1.58
CA VAL A 68 -6.88 13.45 2.24
C VAL A 68 -6.30 13.07 3.58
N PHE A 69 -7.10 13.16 4.64
CA PHE A 69 -6.69 12.83 5.99
C PHE A 69 -7.42 11.59 6.49
N ALA A 70 -6.71 10.75 7.24
CA ALA A 70 -7.28 9.61 7.95
C ALA A 70 -7.17 9.86 9.45
N GLY A 71 -8.32 9.87 10.11
CA GLY A 71 -8.49 10.11 11.53
C GLY A 71 -8.83 8.84 12.31
N VAL A 72 -9.03 9.00 13.62
CA VAL A 72 -9.43 7.91 14.51
C VAL A 72 -10.78 7.33 14.09
N GLY A 73 -10.82 6.01 13.87
CA GLY A 73 -11.99 5.28 13.39
C GLY A 73 -11.93 4.92 11.91
N ASP A 74 -11.13 5.62 11.11
CA ASP A 74 -10.96 5.31 9.69
C ASP A 74 -10.22 3.99 9.49
N THR A 75 -10.56 3.28 8.42
CA THR A 75 -9.95 2.01 8.07
C THR A 75 -9.23 2.11 6.74
N LEU A 76 -7.95 1.76 6.74
CA LEU A 76 -7.09 1.80 5.58
C LEU A 76 -6.74 0.38 5.11
N THR A 77 -6.74 0.19 3.81
CA THR A 77 -6.32 -1.04 3.14
C THR A 77 -5.12 -0.75 2.25
N PHE A 78 -4.14 -1.61 2.32
CA PHE A 78 -2.92 -1.50 1.53
C PHE A 78 -2.79 -2.67 0.57
N SER A 79 -2.23 -2.40 -0.59
CA SER A 79 -1.85 -3.46 -1.52
C SER A 79 -0.52 -3.15 -2.19
N ALA A 80 0.16 -4.20 -2.62
CA ALA A 80 1.37 -4.11 -3.39
C ALA A 80 1.25 -4.97 -4.65
N MET A 81 1.86 -4.53 -5.74
CA MET A 81 1.94 -5.27 -7.00
C MET A 81 3.36 -5.73 -7.23
N THR A 82 3.55 -6.98 -7.56
CA THR A 82 4.86 -7.50 -7.95
C THR A 82 5.15 -7.24 -9.42
N THR A 83 6.42 -7.27 -9.82
CA THR A 83 6.81 -7.14 -11.23
C THR A 83 6.40 -8.34 -12.08
N GLU A 84 6.16 -9.47 -11.45
CA GLU A 84 5.81 -10.74 -12.11
C GLU A 84 5.06 -11.67 -11.14
N LYS A 85 4.53 -12.79 -11.67
CA LYS A 85 3.81 -13.78 -10.86
C LYS A 85 4.73 -14.45 -9.85
N ILE A 86 4.29 -14.50 -8.60
CA ILE A 86 4.97 -15.22 -7.52
C ILE A 86 4.24 -16.53 -7.19
N LYS A 87 4.99 -17.49 -6.66
CA LYS A 87 4.48 -18.70 -6.02
C LYS A 87 4.53 -18.53 -4.51
N THR A 88 3.46 -18.93 -3.87
CA THR A 88 3.36 -18.96 -2.41
C THR A 88 3.11 -20.39 -1.93
N SER A 89 3.54 -20.69 -0.74
CA SER A 89 3.31 -21.95 -0.04
C SER A 89 2.77 -21.67 1.36
N GLU A 90 2.38 -22.67 2.10
CA GLU A 90 1.96 -22.51 3.50
C GLU A 90 3.06 -21.90 4.41
N LYS A 91 4.33 -21.97 3.98
CA LYS A 91 5.46 -21.36 4.68
C LYS A 91 5.79 -19.95 4.19
N SER A 92 5.12 -19.48 3.14
CA SER A 92 5.35 -18.15 2.60
C SER A 92 4.73 -17.10 3.51
N SER A 93 5.47 -16.03 3.76
CA SER A 93 5.00 -14.89 4.52
C SER A 93 5.38 -13.60 3.81
N VAL A 94 4.42 -12.69 3.72
CA VAL A 94 4.64 -11.31 3.29
C VAL A 94 3.97 -10.39 4.29
N THR A 95 4.71 -9.43 4.83
CA THR A 95 4.16 -8.43 5.75
C THR A 95 4.60 -7.04 5.32
N ALA A 96 3.76 -6.05 5.57
CA ALA A 96 4.06 -4.64 5.29
C ALA A 96 4.27 -3.87 6.59
N GLU A 97 5.38 -3.18 6.71
CA GLU A 97 5.70 -2.27 7.81
C GLU A 97 5.36 -0.84 7.37
N LEU A 98 4.53 -0.16 8.15
CA LEU A 98 4.06 1.19 7.86
C LEU A 98 4.92 2.26 8.57
N ASN A 99 4.83 3.50 8.08
CA ASN A 99 5.35 4.66 8.81
C ASN A 99 4.47 5.06 10.03
N ILE A 100 3.37 4.36 10.28
CA ILE A 100 2.56 4.50 11.48
C ILE A 100 3.20 3.70 12.61
N SER A 101 3.22 4.25 13.82
CA SER A 101 3.64 3.56 15.04
C SER A 101 2.47 3.42 16.01
N GLN A 102 2.40 2.29 16.67
CA GLN A 102 1.46 2.01 17.75
C GLN A 102 2.24 1.52 18.96
N ASN A 103 2.04 2.14 20.13
CA ASN A 103 2.77 1.81 21.36
C ASN A 103 4.31 1.81 21.19
N GLY A 104 4.84 2.72 20.38
CA GLY A 104 6.27 2.87 20.13
C GLY A 104 6.88 1.84 19.14
N SER A 105 6.07 0.97 18.56
CA SER A 105 6.48 0.02 17.54
C SER A 105 5.82 0.33 16.20
N LYS A 106 6.51 0.07 15.09
CA LYS A 106 5.92 0.21 13.76
C LYS A 106 4.73 -0.73 13.60
N ALA A 107 3.66 -0.23 12.98
CA ALA A 107 2.52 -1.06 12.61
C ALA A 107 2.92 -2.02 11.49
N VAL A 108 2.61 -3.30 11.67
CA VAL A 108 2.92 -4.37 10.72
C VAL A 108 1.63 -5.03 10.27
N LEU A 109 1.40 -5.03 8.97
CA LEU A 109 0.23 -5.64 8.35
C LEU A 109 0.59 -7.03 7.84
N GLU A 110 -0.25 -8.01 8.14
CA GLU A 110 -0.19 -9.35 7.54
C GLU A 110 -0.87 -9.37 6.18
N THR A 111 -0.45 -10.26 5.30
CA THR A 111 -1.16 -10.52 4.06
C THR A 111 -2.55 -11.11 4.34
N GLU A 112 -3.55 -10.57 3.65
CA GLU A 112 -4.89 -11.12 3.58
C GLU A 112 -5.02 -12.11 2.42
N LYS A 113 -4.59 -11.70 1.22
CA LYS A 113 -4.70 -12.53 0.00
C LYS A 113 -3.64 -12.20 -1.05
N PHE A 114 -3.45 -13.17 -1.94
CA PHE A 114 -2.68 -13.04 -3.18
C PHE A 114 -3.62 -13.24 -4.37
N GLU A 115 -3.52 -12.39 -5.38
CA GLU A 115 -4.34 -12.46 -6.58
C GLU A 115 -3.47 -12.28 -7.83
N ASP A 116 -3.56 -13.22 -8.77
CA ASP A 116 -2.88 -13.07 -10.05
C ASP A 116 -3.58 -12.04 -10.93
N MET A 117 -2.84 -11.05 -11.38
CA MET A 117 -3.31 -9.96 -12.23
C MET A 117 -2.58 -9.98 -13.56
N TYR A 118 -3.34 -9.99 -14.65
CA TYR A 118 -2.74 -9.86 -15.97
C TYR A 118 -2.56 -8.38 -16.33
N ASP A 119 -1.30 -7.98 -16.48
CA ASP A 119 -0.95 -6.66 -17.01
C ASP A 119 -0.96 -6.70 -18.54
N GLY A 120 -2.05 -6.21 -19.13
CA GLY A 120 -2.23 -6.16 -20.59
C GLY A 120 -1.23 -5.24 -21.31
N VAL A 121 -0.66 -4.26 -20.60
CA VAL A 121 0.32 -3.31 -21.16
C VAL A 121 1.67 -3.99 -21.35
N ASN A 122 2.16 -4.64 -20.31
CA ASN A 122 3.45 -5.35 -20.32
C ASN A 122 3.31 -6.82 -20.73
N LYS A 123 2.09 -7.28 -21.03
CA LYS A 123 1.77 -8.66 -21.41
C LYS A 123 2.35 -9.71 -20.46
N ARG A 124 2.31 -9.42 -19.17
CA ARG A 124 2.83 -10.28 -18.10
C ARG A 124 1.75 -10.49 -17.03
N THR A 125 1.86 -11.60 -16.33
CA THR A 125 1.09 -11.82 -15.09
C THR A 125 1.92 -11.33 -13.91
N ALA A 126 1.32 -10.49 -13.10
CA ALA A 126 1.86 -10.02 -11.83
C ALA A 126 1.02 -10.60 -10.68
N THR A 127 1.46 -10.48 -9.45
CA THR A 127 0.64 -10.83 -8.29
C THR A 127 0.35 -9.59 -7.47
N LYS A 128 -0.94 -9.34 -7.22
CA LYS A 128 -1.41 -8.36 -6.23
C LYS A 128 -1.42 -9.01 -4.86
N ILE A 129 -0.76 -8.35 -3.92
CA ILE A 129 -0.71 -8.71 -2.49
C ILE A 129 -1.60 -7.72 -1.77
N THR A 130 -2.69 -8.17 -1.19
CA THR A 130 -3.57 -7.34 -0.36
C THR A 130 -3.26 -7.64 1.10
N PHE A 131 -3.08 -6.60 1.90
CA PHE A 131 -2.83 -6.71 3.33
C PHE A 131 -4.13 -6.56 4.12
N LYS A 132 -4.17 -7.15 5.31
CA LYS A 132 -5.29 -6.96 6.24
C LYS A 132 -5.48 -5.47 6.53
N PRO A 133 -6.72 -4.98 6.56
CA PRO A 133 -6.99 -3.58 6.84
C PRO A 133 -6.53 -3.19 8.25
N ILE A 134 -6.16 -1.92 8.42
CA ILE A 134 -5.83 -1.32 9.70
C ILE A 134 -6.82 -0.21 10.02
N THR A 135 -7.36 -0.23 11.22
CA THR A 135 -8.21 0.86 11.71
C THR A 135 -7.35 1.82 12.55
N ILE A 136 -7.42 3.11 12.25
CA ILE A 136 -6.70 4.14 12.98
C ILE A 136 -7.27 4.25 14.40
N THR A 137 -6.39 4.21 15.38
CA THR A 137 -6.73 4.33 16.80
C THR A 137 -6.00 5.52 17.43
N ALA A 138 -6.51 6.02 18.56
CA ALA A 138 -5.97 7.22 19.20
C ALA A 138 -4.54 7.07 19.74
N ASP A 139 -4.06 5.83 19.92
CA ASP A 139 -2.69 5.51 20.37
C ASP A 139 -1.70 5.40 19.21
N MET A 140 -2.16 5.53 17.97
CA MET A 140 -1.31 5.55 16.80
C MET A 140 -0.68 6.93 16.58
N THR A 141 0.53 6.92 16.06
CA THR A 141 1.30 8.13 15.72
C THR A 141 1.96 7.96 14.36
N CYS A 142 2.05 9.06 13.63
CA CYS A 142 2.76 9.15 12.35
C CYS A 142 3.45 10.50 12.28
N ASP A 143 4.48 10.62 11.46
CA ASP A 143 4.98 11.95 11.09
C ASP A 143 3.96 12.61 10.18
N ASN A 144 3.28 13.58 10.74
CA ASN A 144 2.21 14.30 10.05
C ASN A 144 2.66 15.12 8.83
N SER A 145 3.96 15.33 8.62
CA SER A 145 4.49 16.01 7.41
C SER A 145 4.57 15.08 6.21
N GLU A 146 4.43 13.78 6.40
CA GLU A 146 4.53 12.78 5.36
C GLU A 146 3.23 11.98 5.20
N PRO A 147 2.86 11.57 3.98
CA PRO A 147 1.71 10.71 3.77
C PRO A 147 1.93 9.33 4.41
N ILE A 148 0.83 8.69 4.79
CA ILE A 148 0.83 7.31 5.25
C ILE A 148 1.33 6.43 4.11
N ARG A 149 2.29 5.53 4.41
CA ARG A 149 2.89 4.64 3.40
C ARG A 149 3.42 3.35 4.00
N ILE A 150 3.64 2.39 3.12
CA ILE A 150 4.47 1.22 3.42
C ILE A 150 5.94 1.66 3.34
N GLU A 151 6.70 1.46 4.41
CA GLU A 151 8.13 1.71 4.43
C GLU A 151 8.93 0.49 3.99
N LYS A 152 8.41 -0.70 4.30
CA LYS A 152 9.11 -1.94 4.04
C LYS A 152 8.15 -3.10 3.82
N ILE A 153 8.47 -3.95 2.88
CA ILE A 153 7.82 -5.25 2.71
C ILE A 153 8.82 -6.33 3.08
N ASN A 154 8.48 -7.10 4.11
CA ASN A 154 9.25 -8.25 4.56
C ASN A 154 8.68 -9.50 3.91
N THR A 155 9.55 -10.38 3.43
CA THR A 155 9.18 -11.60 2.72
C THR A 155 9.94 -12.79 3.28
N ALA A 156 9.30 -13.94 3.27
CA ALA A 156 9.95 -15.22 3.56
C ALA A 156 9.33 -16.31 2.67
N ASN A 157 10.19 -17.12 2.04
CA ASN A 157 9.81 -18.26 1.20
C ASN A 157 8.84 -17.92 0.06
N VAL A 158 8.98 -16.74 -0.53
CA VAL A 158 8.22 -16.28 -1.70
C VAL A 158 9.16 -16.25 -2.89
N VAL A 159 8.79 -16.94 -3.96
CA VAL A 159 9.61 -17.07 -5.17
C VAL A 159 8.76 -16.83 -6.42
N ASP A 160 9.38 -16.55 -7.53
CA ASP A 160 8.73 -16.55 -8.84
C ASP A 160 8.51 -17.97 -9.39
N LEU A 161 8.08 -18.06 -10.66
CA LEU A 161 7.86 -19.35 -11.33
C LEU A 161 9.16 -20.15 -11.54
N TYR A 162 10.31 -19.47 -11.51
CA TYR A 162 11.64 -20.04 -11.79
C TYR A 162 12.49 -20.20 -10.53
N ASN A 163 11.89 -19.98 -9.34
CA ASN A 163 12.50 -20.05 -8.00
C ASN A 163 13.51 -18.93 -7.70
N ASN A 164 13.40 -17.77 -8.36
CA ASN A 164 14.08 -16.57 -7.91
C ASN A 164 13.31 -15.97 -6.73
N GLU A 165 14.01 -15.59 -5.67
CA GLU A 165 13.38 -15.15 -4.42
C GLU A 165 12.94 -13.68 -4.47
N LEU A 166 11.72 -13.39 -4.03
CA LEU A 166 11.27 -12.04 -3.73
C LEU A 166 11.94 -11.59 -2.43
N ALA A 167 12.94 -10.76 -2.55
CA ALA A 167 13.68 -10.26 -1.39
C ALA A 167 12.87 -9.21 -0.61
N THR A 168 13.14 -9.13 0.70
CA THR A 168 12.67 -8.02 1.53
C THR A 168 13.11 -6.68 0.95
N GLN A 169 12.18 -5.74 0.80
CA GLN A 169 12.42 -4.46 0.13
C GLN A 169 11.99 -3.27 0.98
N LYS A 170 12.82 -2.22 1.01
CA LYS A 170 12.39 -0.89 1.44
C LYS A 170 11.61 -0.23 0.31
N ILE A 171 10.47 0.36 0.65
CA ILE A 171 9.62 1.05 -0.30
C ILE A 171 9.85 2.55 -0.16
N SER A 172 10.45 3.13 -1.20
CA SER A 172 10.71 4.58 -1.25
C SER A 172 9.67 5.36 -2.06
N LYS A 173 8.79 4.65 -2.77
CA LYS A 173 7.74 5.27 -3.59
C LYS A 173 6.51 5.53 -2.74
N ASN A 174 6.00 6.74 -2.80
CA ASN A 174 4.69 7.06 -2.24
C ASN A 174 3.59 6.41 -3.11
N PRO A 175 2.47 5.99 -2.51
CA PRO A 175 1.29 5.60 -3.27
C PRO A 175 0.80 6.77 -4.13
N LYS A 176 0.11 6.49 -5.23
CA LYS A 176 -0.46 7.53 -6.11
C LYS A 176 -1.42 8.44 -5.35
N GLN A 177 -2.25 7.85 -4.49
CA GLN A 177 -3.10 8.55 -3.57
C GLN A 177 -2.33 8.81 -2.29
N GLN A 178 -2.23 10.08 -1.88
CA GLN A 178 -1.59 10.47 -0.63
C GLN A 178 -2.67 10.67 0.43
N ILE A 179 -2.56 9.95 1.53
CA ILE A 179 -3.43 10.07 2.70
C ILE A 179 -2.52 10.45 3.87
N TYR A 180 -2.87 11.53 4.55
CA TYR A 180 -2.14 12.02 5.70
C TYR A 180 -2.81 11.56 6.99
N PHE A 181 -2.04 11.44 8.04
CA PHE A 181 -2.53 11.05 9.34
C PHE A 181 -2.96 12.30 10.12
N ASP A 182 -4.17 12.27 10.67
CA ASP A 182 -4.67 13.30 11.57
C ASP A 182 -5.42 12.66 12.75
N ASN A 183 -4.86 12.77 13.94
CA ASN A 183 -5.48 12.37 15.19
C ASN A 183 -5.57 13.51 16.20
N ILE A 184 -5.46 14.74 15.73
CA ILE A 184 -5.51 15.94 16.55
C ILE A 184 -6.93 16.50 16.49
N ALA A 185 -7.61 16.50 17.62
CA ALA A 185 -8.93 17.12 17.71
C ALA A 185 -8.83 18.64 17.56
N PRO A 186 -9.77 19.28 16.85
CA PRO A 186 -9.84 20.73 16.75
C PRO A 186 -10.01 21.35 18.15
N THR A 187 -9.42 22.51 18.35
CA THR A 187 -9.53 23.28 19.60
C THR A 187 -10.22 24.59 19.36
N VAL A 188 -10.99 25.02 20.36
CA VAL A 188 -11.66 26.32 20.35
C VAL A 188 -11.09 27.17 21.48
N ASN A 189 -10.54 28.33 21.13
CA ASN A 189 -10.15 29.33 22.10
C ASN A 189 -11.18 30.46 22.11
N VAL A 190 -11.76 30.70 23.26
CA VAL A 190 -12.69 31.81 23.46
C VAL A 190 -11.87 33.07 23.80
N GLY A 191 -11.97 34.10 22.97
CA GLY A 191 -11.31 35.37 23.18
C GLY A 191 -12.01 36.22 24.24
N GLU A 192 -11.46 37.40 24.51
CA GLU A 192 -12.06 38.32 25.46
C GLU A 192 -13.41 38.87 24.92
N ILE A 193 -14.41 38.93 25.79
CA ILE A 193 -15.71 39.51 25.44
C ILE A 193 -15.51 41.03 25.23
N THR A 194 -15.87 41.49 24.07
CA THR A 194 -15.84 42.92 23.72
C THR A 194 -17.24 43.46 23.47
N GLY A 195 -17.40 44.74 23.70
CA GLY A 195 -18.69 45.41 23.56
C GLY A 195 -19.32 45.78 24.89
N ASP A 196 -20.49 46.40 24.82
CA ASP A 196 -21.23 46.88 26.01
C ASP A 196 -22.35 45.89 26.36
N VAL A 197 -22.11 45.10 27.41
CA VAL A 197 -23.13 44.13 27.88
C VAL A 197 -24.41 44.79 28.37
N ASN A 198 -24.40 46.10 28.68
CA ASN A 198 -25.60 46.84 29.06
C ASN A 198 -26.44 47.27 27.86
N SER A 199 -25.84 47.38 26.67
CA SER A 199 -26.57 47.68 25.42
C SER A 199 -27.22 46.44 24.80
N GLY A 200 -26.88 45.26 25.30
CA GLY A 200 -27.37 43.99 24.74
C GLY A 200 -26.58 43.51 23.51
N GLU A 201 -25.56 44.25 23.11
CA GLU A 201 -24.69 43.89 22.00
C GLU A 201 -23.27 43.60 22.51
N PHE A 202 -22.84 42.35 22.43
CA PHE A 202 -21.48 41.93 22.76
C PHE A 202 -20.99 40.87 21.77
N CYS A 203 -19.72 40.87 21.52
CA CYS A 203 -19.06 39.90 20.68
C CYS A 203 -18.19 38.98 21.51
N ILE A 204 -18.28 37.69 21.26
CA ILE A 204 -17.40 36.66 21.79
C ILE A 204 -16.59 36.09 20.60
N PRO A 205 -15.33 36.52 20.43
CA PRO A 205 -14.53 35.96 19.37
C PRO A 205 -14.17 34.47 19.71
N LEU A 206 -14.49 33.58 18.77
CA LEU A 206 -14.12 32.17 18.83
C LEU A 206 -12.99 31.94 17.84
N ASN A 207 -11.84 31.49 18.33
CA ASN A 207 -10.73 31.12 17.48
C ASN A 207 -10.66 29.59 17.44
N PHE A 208 -10.93 29.04 16.28
CA PHE A 208 -10.79 27.62 16.01
C PHE A 208 -9.37 27.35 15.52
N SER A 209 -8.75 26.30 16.00
CA SER A 209 -7.49 25.80 15.47
C SER A 209 -7.53 24.27 15.41
N ASP A 210 -7.16 23.75 14.30
CA ASP A 210 -6.89 22.34 14.12
C ASP A 210 -5.39 22.17 13.86
N GLY A 211 -4.78 21.17 14.47
CA GLY A 211 -3.33 20.99 14.44
C GLY A 211 -2.73 20.86 13.05
N LYS A 212 -3.57 20.60 12.03
CA LYS A 212 -3.15 20.52 10.63
C LYS A 212 -4.23 20.82 9.58
N GLY A 213 -5.48 20.80 9.92
CA GLY A 213 -6.50 21.28 9.02
C GLY A 213 -6.46 22.81 9.05
N THR A 214 -6.31 23.48 7.93
CA THR A 214 -6.84 24.82 7.83
C THR A 214 -8.34 24.68 8.03
N VAL A 215 -8.85 25.16 9.16
CA VAL A 215 -10.27 25.49 9.25
C VAL A 215 -10.49 26.65 8.26
N SER A 216 -10.45 26.34 6.96
CA SER A 216 -10.94 27.22 5.94
C SER A 216 -12.44 26.97 5.93
N ASP A 217 -13.19 28.02 6.16
CA ASP A 217 -14.62 28.13 5.93
C ASP A 217 -15.54 27.67 7.07
N PHE A 218 -15.41 28.34 8.22
CA PHE A 218 -16.59 28.67 8.96
C PHE A 218 -17.06 30.07 8.47
N ASP A 219 -17.74 30.09 7.36
CA ASP A 219 -18.65 31.19 7.02
C ASP A 219 -19.87 31.07 7.94
N GLY A 220 -19.83 31.80 9.05
CA GLY A 220 -20.94 31.96 9.96
C GLY A 220 -22.02 32.86 9.39
#